data_b83b04cc0f8af2496acdab536f5b50ad
#
_entry.id   b83b04cc0f8af2496acdab536f5b50ad
#
_cell.length_a   1.000
_cell.length_b   1.000
_cell.length_c   1.000
_cell.angle_alpha   90.00
_cell.angle_beta   90.00
_cell.angle_gamma   90.00
#
_symmetry.space_group_name_H-M   'P 1'
#
loop_
_entity.id
_entity.type
_entity.pdbx_description
1 polymer ?
#
loop_
_entity_poly.entity_id
_entity_poly.type
_entity_poly.pdbx_seq_one_letter_code
_entity_poly.pdbx_strand_id
1 'polypeptide(L)'
;WEDYYKAEQKKWVLYTEGLSDFDILKTFAGKLEYKKAVEILEGILFIHPTGNNVPDDARKHFYGLRDAVQDLKGIALFDRIDKQLRAGQALTEMMWKKREIENYFLCEDVLLNYAGDTKDNDDMFSLNDAENRKIAMKEAIDEVAKALKTLGKNDIWSPDNKATDDVLEPVFKKYSEKLGLPIVLRKNEYYKLAEFLPKEGIDAEIKEKLDAIVKIADESKGDTNE
;
A
#
# COMPACT_ATOMS: atom_id res chain seq x y z
N TRP A 1 21.75 -12.85 10.32
CA TRP A 1 21.85 -14.16 9.67
C TRP A 1 20.58 -14.49 8.86
N GLU A 2 19.39 -14.20 9.35
CA GLU A 2 18.13 -14.52 8.67
C GLU A 2 18.06 -13.86 7.29
N ASP A 3 18.39 -12.57 7.17
CA ASP A 3 18.33 -11.84 5.91
C ASP A 3 19.37 -12.34 4.89
N TYR A 4 20.55 -12.76 5.36
CA TYR A 4 21.55 -13.42 4.49
C TYR A 4 21.03 -14.74 3.93
N TYR A 5 20.38 -15.55 4.76
CA TYR A 5 19.78 -16.81 4.31
C TYR A 5 18.67 -16.57 3.29
N LYS A 6 17.79 -15.58 3.55
CA LYS A 6 16.74 -15.18 2.60
C LYS A 6 17.33 -14.68 1.29
N ALA A 7 18.36 -13.84 1.35
CA ALA A 7 19.04 -13.32 0.17
C ALA A 7 19.65 -14.44 -0.68
N GLU A 8 20.30 -15.40 -0.06
CA GLU A 8 20.90 -16.55 -0.74
C GLU A 8 19.84 -17.44 -1.41
N GLN A 9 18.71 -17.67 -0.73
CA GLN A 9 17.63 -18.53 -1.25
C GLN A 9 16.78 -17.84 -2.32
N LYS A 10 16.54 -16.54 -2.18
CA LYS A 10 15.58 -15.82 -3.04
C LYS A 10 16.26 -15.07 -4.19
N LYS A 11 17.51 -14.69 -4.03
CA LYS A 11 18.30 -13.91 -4.98
C LYS A 11 17.72 -12.54 -5.31
N TRP A 12 16.63 -12.15 -4.64
CA TRP A 12 16.07 -10.81 -4.76
C TRP A 12 15.32 -10.38 -3.49
N VAL A 13 15.18 -9.06 -3.30
CA VAL A 13 14.53 -8.46 -2.15
C VAL A 13 13.63 -7.31 -2.57
N LEU A 14 12.45 -7.21 -1.95
CA LEU A 14 11.52 -6.09 -2.06
C LEU A 14 11.61 -5.22 -0.81
N TYR A 15 11.89 -3.94 -0.98
CA TYR A 15 11.84 -2.93 0.07
C TYR A 15 10.55 -2.13 -0.05
N THR A 16 9.82 -1.99 1.05
CA THR A 16 8.64 -1.13 1.18
C THR A 16 8.76 -0.32 2.46
N GLU A 17 7.93 0.71 2.69
CA GLU A 17 7.93 1.39 3.98
C GLU A 17 7.51 0.43 5.08
N GLY A 18 6.39 -0.27 4.89
CA GLY A 18 5.82 -1.22 5.82
C GLY A 18 5.30 -2.49 5.16
N LEU A 19 4.83 -3.43 5.98
CA LEU A 19 4.16 -4.64 5.47
C LEU A 19 2.76 -4.34 4.91
N SER A 20 2.12 -3.26 5.36
CA SER A 20 0.83 -2.80 4.82
C SER A 20 0.91 -2.46 3.33
N ASP A 21 2.02 -1.84 2.89
CA ASP A 21 2.24 -1.53 1.47
C ASP A 21 2.29 -2.79 0.62
N PHE A 22 2.92 -3.83 1.16
CA PHE A 22 2.98 -5.13 0.52
C PHE A 22 1.59 -5.76 0.40
N ASP A 23 0.76 -5.68 1.44
CA ASP A 23 -0.63 -6.18 1.41
C ASP A 23 -1.49 -5.40 0.40
N ILE A 24 -1.27 -4.07 0.28
CA ILE A 24 -1.92 -3.25 -0.75
C ILE A 24 -1.52 -3.70 -2.16
N LEU A 25 -0.21 -3.92 -2.40
CA LEU A 25 0.29 -4.41 -3.69
C LEU A 25 -0.31 -5.77 -4.06
N LYS A 26 -0.43 -6.70 -3.10
CA LYS A 26 -1.09 -8.01 -3.32
C LYS A 26 -2.55 -7.82 -3.71
N THR A 27 -3.29 -6.99 -2.99
CA THR A 27 -4.69 -6.70 -3.28
C THR A 27 -4.84 -6.15 -4.69
N PHE A 28 -4.03 -5.19 -5.08
CA PHE A 28 -4.08 -4.64 -6.44
C PHE A 28 -3.69 -5.65 -7.52
N ALA A 29 -2.68 -6.48 -7.28
CA ALA A 29 -2.32 -7.55 -8.22
C ALA A 29 -3.48 -8.52 -8.46
N GLY A 30 -4.19 -8.91 -7.39
CA GLY A 30 -5.38 -9.74 -7.46
C GLY A 30 -6.52 -9.07 -8.24
N LYS A 31 -6.83 -7.80 -7.92
CA LYS A 31 -7.90 -7.04 -8.60
C LYS A 31 -7.61 -6.79 -10.08
N LEU A 32 -6.35 -6.62 -10.45
CA LEU A 32 -5.91 -6.51 -11.85
C LEU A 32 -5.89 -7.87 -12.57
N GLU A 33 -6.14 -8.97 -11.87
CA GLU A 33 -6.03 -10.34 -12.40
C GLU A 33 -4.62 -10.60 -12.98
N TYR A 34 -3.60 -9.95 -12.41
CA TYR A 34 -2.22 -10.07 -12.86
C TYR A 34 -1.57 -11.32 -12.25
N LYS A 35 -1.91 -12.49 -12.80
CA LYS A 35 -1.53 -13.81 -12.27
C LYS A 35 -0.07 -13.91 -11.86
N LYS A 36 0.85 -13.44 -12.72
CA LYS A 36 2.29 -13.53 -12.45
C LYS A 36 2.70 -12.68 -11.24
N ALA A 37 2.16 -11.47 -11.10
CA ALA A 37 2.42 -10.63 -9.94
C ALA A 37 1.83 -11.27 -8.67
N VAL A 38 0.62 -11.84 -8.75
CA VAL A 38 -0.01 -12.59 -7.64
C VAL A 38 0.88 -13.75 -7.19
N GLU A 39 1.33 -14.61 -8.10
CA GLU A 39 2.22 -15.74 -7.80
C GLU A 39 3.52 -15.30 -7.13
N ILE A 40 4.13 -14.21 -7.61
CA ILE A 40 5.35 -13.66 -7.03
C ILE A 40 5.09 -13.08 -5.64
N LEU A 41 3.99 -12.31 -5.46
CA LEU A 41 3.67 -11.67 -4.19
C LEU A 41 3.08 -12.62 -3.14
N GLU A 42 2.42 -13.72 -3.55
CA GLU A 42 1.94 -14.78 -2.64
C GLU A 42 3.04 -15.79 -2.28
N GLY A 43 4.08 -15.88 -3.09
CA GLY A 43 5.23 -16.74 -2.83
C GLY A 43 6.00 -16.33 -1.58
N ILE A 44 6.96 -17.17 -1.17
CA ILE A 44 7.85 -16.82 -0.07
C ILE A 44 8.79 -15.70 -0.54
N LEU A 45 8.47 -14.47 -0.20
CA LEU A 45 9.24 -13.28 -0.54
C LEU A 45 10.28 -12.94 0.52
N PHE A 46 11.36 -12.32 0.07
CA PHE A 46 12.21 -11.53 0.95
C PHE A 46 11.74 -10.09 0.91
N ILE A 47 10.92 -9.69 1.88
CA ILE A 47 10.46 -8.31 2.07
C ILE A 47 11.25 -7.72 3.23
N HIS A 48 11.77 -6.50 3.03
CA HIS A 48 12.45 -5.76 4.09
C HIS A 48 11.79 -4.40 4.28
N PRO A 49 11.00 -4.20 5.36
CA PRO A 49 10.43 -2.91 5.68
C PRO A 49 11.53 -1.91 6.05
N THR A 50 11.52 -0.72 5.43
CA THR A 50 12.48 0.34 5.73
C THR A 50 12.05 1.22 6.91
N GLY A 51 10.74 1.28 7.20
CA GLY A 51 10.15 1.95 8.35
C GLY A 51 10.15 3.46 8.33
N ASN A 52 10.91 4.09 7.45
CA ASN A 52 11.10 5.56 7.45
C ASN A 52 11.30 6.19 6.07
N ASN A 53 11.06 5.47 4.98
CA ASN A 53 11.24 5.97 3.60
C ASN A 53 12.62 6.62 3.36
N VAL A 54 13.70 6.06 3.94
CA VAL A 54 15.07 6.56 3.74
C VAL A 54 15.82 5.68 2.73
N PRO A 55 16.06 6.15 1.49
CA PRO A 55 16.73 5.36 0.46
C PRO A 55 18.11 4.86 0.86
N ASP A 56 18.87 5.62 1.66
CA ASP A 56 20.18 5.22 2.11
C ASP A 56 20.15 4.01 3.06
N ASP A 57 19.08 3.83 3.84
CA ASP A 57 18.93 2.65 4.70
C ASP A 57 18.69 1.40 3.87
N ALA A 58 17.81 1.47 2.86
CA ALA A 58 17.60 0.38 1.92
C ALA A 58 18.89 0.02 1.16
N ARG A 59 19.62 1.03 0.68
CA ARG A 59 20.92 0.84 0.01
C ARG A 59 21.94 0.17 0.90
N LYS A 60 22.12 0.66 2.12
CA LYS A 60 23.07 0.12 3.11
C LYS A 60 22.77 -1.35 3.39
N HIS A 61 21.50 -1.67 3.63
CA HIS A 61 21.08 -3.05 3.86
C HIS A 61 21.32 -3.92 2.62
N PHE A 62 20.88 -3.47 1.45
CA PHE A 62 21.00 -4.21 0.19
C PHE A 62 22.46 -4.51 -0.16
N TYR A 63 23.33 -3.49 -0.17
CA TYR A 63 24.72 -3.69 -0.55
C TYR A 63 25.50 -4.48 0.50
N GLY A 64 25.15 -4.37 1.79
CA GLY A 64 25.71 -5.23 2.83
C GLY A 64 25.38 -6.71 2.62
N LEU A 65 24.18 -7.05 2.15
CA LEU A 65 23.82 -8.42 1.77
C LEU A 65 24.53 -8.84 0.48
N ARG A 66 24.66 -7.92 -0.48
CA ARG A 66 25.26 -8.20 -1.79
C ARG A 66 26.76 -8.46 -1.72
N ASP A 67 27.46 -8.02 -0.68
CA ASP A 67 28.85 -8.39 -0.42
C ASP A 67 29.02 -9.91 -0.27
N ALA A 68 28.01 -10.60 0.27
CA ALA A 68 28.01 -12.07 0.41
C ALA A 68 27.25 -12.77 -0.75
N VAL A 69 26.22 -12.13 -1.30
CA VAL A 69 25.36 -12.67 -2.38
C VAL A 69 25.47 -11.76 -3.61
N GLN A 70 26.53 -11.95 -4.42
CA GLN A 70 26.92 -11.02 -5.50
C GLN A 70 25.86 -10.87 -6.60
N ASP A 71 25.05 -11.89 -6.85
CA ASP A 71 23.96 -11.93 -7.84
C ASP A 71 22.63 -11.38 -7.30
N LEU A 72 22.58 -10.92 -6.03
CA LEU A 72 21.38 -10.35 -5.42
C LEU A 72 20.84 -9.18 -6.23
N LYS A 73 19.55 -9.22 -6.54
CA LYS A 73 18.77 -8.11 -7.14
C LYS A 73 17.85 -7.50 -6.09
N GLY A 74 17.45 -6.27 -6.30
CA GLY A 74 16.50 -5.61 -5.38
C GLY A 74 15.63 -4.59 -6.08
N ILE A 75 14.47 -4.35 -5.49
CA ILE A 75 13.60 -3.24 -5.83
C ILE A 75 13.14 -2.58 -4.55
N ALA A 76 13.23 -1.25 -4.49
CA ALA A 76 12.78 -0.42 -3.39
C ALA A 76 11.69 0.53 -3.87
N LEU A 77 10.53 0.46 -3.21
CA LEU A 77 9.40 1.36 -3.45
C LEU A 77 9.28 2.30 -2.26
N PHE A 78 9.39 3.61 -2.53
CA PHE A 78 9.29 4.66 -1.53
C PHE A 78 8.04 5.49 -1.76
N ASP A 79 7.49 6.03 -0.69
CA ASP A 79 6.55 7.13 -0.79
C ASP A 79 7.18 8.31 -1.52
N ARG A 80 6.38 9.29 -1.89
CA ARG A 80 6.90 10.50 -2.52
C ARG A 80 7.72 11.32 -1.51
N ILE A 81 9.02 11.31 -1.71
CA ILE A 81 10.03 11.96 -0.88
C ILE A 81 10.81 12.99 -1.68
N ASP A 82 11.33 14.02 -0.99
CA ASP A 82 12.19 15.05 -1.59
C ASP A 82 13.67 14.60 -1.62
N LYS A 83 13.92 13.36 -2.03
CA LYS A 83 15.26 12.78 -2.13
C LYS A 83 15.48 12.21 -3.52
N GLN A 84 16.72 12.36 -4.03
CA GLN A 84 17.07 11.74 -5.31
C GLN A 84 17.22 10.23 -5.17
N LEU A 85 16.49 9.53 -6.03
CA LEU A 85 16.69 8.10 -6.25
C LEU A 85 17.93 7.88 -7.12
N ARG A 86 18.58 6.74 -6.95
CA ARG A 86 19.74 6.36 -7.75
C ARG A 86 19.32 5.36 -8.81
N ALA A 87 19.81 5.56 -10.03
CA ALA A 87 19.74 4.54 -11.07
C ALA A 87 20.81 3.48 -10.76
N GLY A 88 20.39 2.27 -10.39
CA GLY A 88 21.29 1.15 -10.10
C GLY A 88 20.87 -0.08 -10.89
N GLN A 89 21.85 -0.87 -11.35
CA GLN A 89 21.58 -2.13 -12.07
C GLN A 89 21.14 -3.26 -11.13
N ALA A 90 21.64 -3.26 -9.90
CA ALA A 90 21.37 -4.30 -8.92
C ALA A 90 20.19 -3.96 -8.00
N LEU A 91 20.04 -2.70 -7.59
CA LEU A 91 18.92 -2.17 -6.80
C LEU A 91 18.16 -1.14 -7.64
N THR A 92 16.93 -1.47 -8.01
CA THR A 92 16.01 -0.55 -8.68
C THR A 92 15.27 0.26 -7.61
N GLU A 93 15.38 1.58 -7.67
CA GLU A 93 14.69 2.47 -6.76
C GLU A 93 13.56 3.19 -7.49
N MET A 94 12.36 3.14 -6.92
CA MET A 94 11.17 3.81 -7.44
C MET A 94 10.45 4.53 -6.30
N MET A 95 9.71 5.60 -6.62
CA MET A 95 8.82 6.25 -5.68
C MET A 95 7.43 6.39 -6.29
N TRP A 96 6.43 6.58 -5.44
CA TRP A 96 5.07 6.88 -5.84
C TRP A 96 4.96 8.33 -6.32
N LYS A 97 4.10 8.59 -7.31
CA LYS A 97 3.79 9.96 -7.76
C LYS A 97 2.85 10.66 -6.79
N LYS A 98 1.91 9.91 -6.18
CA LYS A 98 1.09 10.38 -5.07
C LYS A 98 1.88 10.30 -3.76
N ARG A 99 1.39 10.93 -2.70
CA ARG A 99 2.14 11.08 -1.44
C ARG A 99 2.48 9.75 -0.79
N GLU A 100 1.52 8.83 -0.72
CA GLU A 100 1.61 7.48 -0.13
C GLU A 100 0.88 6.48 -1.04
N ILE A 101 1.15 5.19 -0.89
CA ILE A 101 0.44 4.15 -1.66
C ILE A 101 -1.06 4.16 -1.36
N GLU A 102 -1.48 4.52 -0.17
CA GLU A 102 -2.88 4.63 0.23
C GLU A 102 -3.66 5.67 -0.58
N ASN A 103 -3.01 6.70 -1.12
CA ASN A 103 -3.66 7.66 -2.00
C ASN A 103 -4.22 7.03 -3.29
N TYR A 104 -3.83 5.80 -3.63
CA TYR A 104 -4.30 5.12 -4.84
C TYR A 104 -5.65 4.44 -4.68
N PHE A 105 -6.11 4.25 -3.45
CA PHE A 105 -7.47 3.79 -3.17
C PHE A 105 -8.30 4.80 -2.35
N LEU A 106 -7.70 5.90 -1.91
CA LEU A 106 -8.39 6.91 -1.10
C LEU A 106 -9.37 7.71 -1.96
N CYS A 107 -10.65 7.39 -1.87
CA CYS A 107 -11.76 8.14 -2.44
C CYS A 107 -13.05 7.87 -1.66
N GLU A 108 -14.07 8.71 -1.89
CA GLU A 108 -15.35 8.62 -1.18
C GLU A 108 -16.01 7.26 -1.38
N ASP A 109 -16.05 6.77 -2.62
CA ASP A 109 -16.71 5.50 -2.95
C ASP A 109 -16.10 4.31 -2.19
N VAL A 110 -14.77 4.26 -2.05
CA VAL A 110 -14.09 3.20 -1.29
C VAL A 110 -14.52 3.22 0.17
N LEU A 111 -14.57 4.39 0.80
CA LEU A 111 -14.97 4.52 2.20
C LEU A 111 -16.44 4.20 2.42
N LEU A 112 -17.32 4.63 1.50
CA LEU A 112 -18.74 4.30 1.56
C LEU A 112 -19.01 2.80 1.29
N ASN A 113 -18.28 2.20 0.34
CA ASN A 113 -18.36 0.76 0.08
C ASN A 113 -17.89 -0.06 1.29
N TYR A 114 -16.80 0.34 1.93
CA TYR A 114 -16.37 -0.26 3.18
C TYR A 114 -17.43 -0.16 4.27
N ALA A 115 -18.01 1.03 4.48
CA ALA A 115 -19.03 1.24 5.51
C ALA A 115 -20.31 0.44 5.26
N GLY A 116 -20.66 0.24 3.98
CA GLY A 116 -21.84 -0.52 3.55
C GLY A 116 -21.61 -2.02 3.36
N ASP A 117 -20.40 -2.52 3.62
CA ASP A 117 -20.11 -3.95 3.43
C ASP A 117 -20.92 -4.81 4.43
N THR A 118 -21.66 -5.79 3.87
CA THR A 118 -22.53 -6.71 4.58
C THR A 118 -22.10 -8.16 4.43
N LYS A 119 -20.85 -8.39 4.03
CA LYS A 119 -20.35 -9.75 3.68
C LYS A 119 -20.61 -10.82 4.74
N ASP A 120 -20.79 -10.41 5.99
CA ASP A 120 -20.99 -11.34 7.11
C ASP A 120 -22.46 -11.52 7.51
N ASN A 121 -23.42 -10.72 6.99
CA ASN A 121 -24.84 -10.79 7.38
C ASN A 121 -25.76 -10.24 6.27
N ASP A 122 -26.52 -11.11 5.63
CA ASP A 122 -27.44 -10.79 4.51
C ASP A 122 -28.93 -10.64 4.97
N ASP A 123 -29.18 -10.27 6.22
CA ASP A 123 -30.54 -10.04 6.70
C ASP A 123 -31.03 -8.59 6.53
N MET A 124 -32.34 -8.35 6.68
CA MET A 124 -32.94 -7.02 6.51
C MET A 124 -32.48 -6.01 7.57
N PHE A 125 -32.03 -6.46 8.73
CA PHE A 125 -31.47 -5.60 9.79
C PHE A 125 -30.07 -5.14 9.39
N SER A 126 -29.27 -6.01 8.81
CA SER A 126 -27.93 -5.68 8.34
C SER A 126 -27.93 -4.68 7.17
N LEU A 127 -28.94 -4.71 6.30
CA LEU A 127 -29.12 -3.73 5.23
C LEU A 127 -29.43 -2.31 5.77
N ASN A 128 -30.31 -2.24 6.77
CA ASN A 128 -30.61 -0.97 7.42
C ASN A 128 -29.42 -0.40 8.19
N ASP A 129 -28.66 -1.29 8.85
CA ASP A 129 -27.42 -0.94 9.51
C ASP A 129 -26.33 -0.50 8.52
N ALA A 130 -26.27 -1.12 7.32
CA ALA A 130 -25.34 -0.72 6.29
C ALA A 130 -25.60 0.70 5.79
N GLU A 131 -26.86 1.07 5.59
CA GLU A 131 -27.23 2.44 5.19
C GLU A 131 -26.87 3.46 6.27
N ASN A 132 -27.18 3.16 7.54
CA ASN A 132 -26.80 4.01 8.67
C ASN A 132 -25.28 4.18 8.78
N ARG A 133 -24.49 3.11 8.54
CA ARG A 133 -23.04 3.18 8.51
C ARG A 133 -22.53 4.05 7.36
N LYS A 134 -23.12 3.97 6.16
CA LYS A 134 -22.77 4.86 5.04
C LYS A 134 -23.04 6.32 5.36
N ILE A 135 -24.18 6.62 5.97
CA ILE A 135 -24.54 7.98 6.40
C ILE A 135 -23.47 8.49 7.40
N ALA A 136 -23.16 7.70 8.43
CA ALA A 136 -22.15 8.05 9.41
C ALA A 136 -20.77 8.26 8.80
N MET A 137 -20.38 7.44 7.82
CA MET A 137 -19.13 7.58 7.07
C MET A 137 -19.12 8.87 6.26
N LYS A 138 -20.19 9.15 5.52
CA LYS A 138 -20.31 10.38 4.73
C LYS A 138 -20.20 11.63 5.60
N GLU A 139 -20.88 11.66 6.72
CA GLU A 139 -20.78 12.76 7.68
C GLU A 139 -19.37 12.91 8.27
N ALA A 140 -18.66 11.80 8.55
CA ALA A 140 -17.30 11.82 9.03
C ALA A 140 -16.36 12.41 7.97
N ILE A 141 -16.51 12.03 6.71
CA ILE A 141 -15.76 12.58 5.56
C ILE A 141 -15.99 14.09 5.46
N ASP A 142 -17.26 14.53 5.49
CA ASP A 142 -17.61 15.95 5.34
C ASP A 142 -17.06 16.80 6.50
N GLU A 143 -17.06 16.29 7.73
CA GLU A 143 -16.43 16.95 8.87
C GLU A 143 -14.92 17.12 8.70
N VAL A 144 -14.22 16.08 8.27
CA VAL A 144 -12.77 16.13 8.03
C VAL A 144 -12.44 17.06 6.86
N ALA A 145 -13.19 16.98 5.76
CA ALA A 145 -13.02 17.89 4.62
C ALA A 145 -13.18 19.36 5.03
N LYS A 146 -14.21 19.65 5.83
CA LYS A 146 -14.45 21.00 6.38
C LYS A 146 -13.28 21.45 7.28
N ALA A 147 -12.77 20.56 8.13
CA ALA A 147 -11.64 20.86 9.00
C ALA A 147 -10.37 21.19 8.19
N LEU A 148 -10.03 20.38 7.20
CA LEU A 148 -8.89 20.61 6.30
C LEU A 148 -9.02 21.97 5.60
N LYS A 149 -10.18 22.27 5.04
CA LYS A 149 -10.47 23.57 4.40
C LYS A 149 -10.32 24.73 5.37
N THR A 150 -10.80 24.61 6.59
CA THR A 150 -10.71 25.67 7.63
C THR A 150 -9.25 25.92 8.02
N LEU A 151 -8.41 24.88 8.01
CA LEU A 151 -6.98 24.97 8.29
C LEU A 151 -6.14 25.43 7.07
N GLY A 152 -6.77 25.73 5.93
CA GLY A 152 -6.08 26.09 4.68
C GLY A 152 -5.24 24.96 4.08
N LYS A 153 -5.57 23.70 4.41
CA LYS A 153 -4.95 22.52 3.83
C LYS A 153 -5.56 22.16 2.46
N ASN A 154 -4.96 21.19 1.79
CA ASN A 154 -5.45 20.68 0.51
C ASN A 154 -6.87 20.10 0.65
N ASP A 155 -7.56 19.94 -0.50
CA ASP A 155 -8.78 19.15 -0.60
C ASP A 155 -8.55 17.73 -0.03
N ILE A 156 -9.58 17.15 0.61
CA ILE A 156 -9.47 15.84 1.28
C ILE A 156 -8.96 14.72 0.34
N TRP A 157 -9.28 14.81 -0.97
CA TRP A 157 -8.88 13.81 -1.97
C TRP A 157 -7.59 14.16 -2.70
N SER A 158 -6.88 15.20 -2.25
CA SER A 158 -5.62 15.61 -2.88
C SER A 158 -4.57 14.49 -2.81
N PRO A 159 -3.88 14.19 -3.93
CA PRO A 159 -2.78 13.24 -3.95
C PRO A 159 -1.55 13.71 -3.15
N ASP A 160 -1.56 14.94 -2.66
CA ASP A 160 -0.48 15.55 -1.89
C ASP A 160 -0.66 15.41 -0.38
N ASN A 161 -1.85 14.97 0.07
CA ASN A 161 -2.10 14.68 1.48
C ASN A 161 -1.36 13.38 1.87
N LYS A 162 -0.95 13.30 3.14
CA LYS A 162 -0.69 12.02 3.76
C LYS A 162 -2.02 11.31 3.97
N ALA A 163 -2.33 10.33 3.09
CA ALA A 163 -3.62 9.64 3.10
C ALA A 163 -3.94 9.04 4.47
N THR A 164 -2.94 8.46 5.13
CA THR A 164 -3.09 7.85 6.45
C THR A 164 -3.34 8.89 7.53
N ASP A 165 -2.44 9.86 7.70
CA ASP A 165 -2.42 10.77 8.85
C ASP A 165 -3.40 11.96 8.67
N ASP A 166 -3.51 12.50 7.45
CA ASP A 166 -4.34 13.69 7.21
C ASP A 166 -5.83 13.34 6.96
N VAL A 167 -6.13 12.11 6.48
CA VAL A 167 -7.48 11.73 6.05
C VAL A 167 -8.01 10.51 6.77
N LEU A 168 -7.40 9.33 6.59
CA LEU A 168 -7.98 8.07 7.07
C LEU A 168 -8.10 8.02 8.60
N GLU A 169 -7.06 8.40 9.33
CA GLU A 169 -7.10 8.39 10.79
C GLU A 169 -8.17 9.34 11.34
N PRO A 170 -8.27 10.62 10.93
CA PRO A 170 -9.35 11.51 11.34
C PRO A 170 -10.75 11.01 10.94
N VAL A 171 -10.91 10.48 9.71
CA VAL A 171 -12.20 9.98 9.23
C VAL A 171 -12.67 8.78 10.07
N PHE A 172 -11.80 7.78 10.27
CA PHE A 172 -12.18 6.59 11.04
C PHE A 172 -12.40 6.89 12.52
N LYS A 173 -11.70 7.87 13.08
CA LYS A 173 -11.99 8.37 14.43
C LYS A 173 -13.41 8.95 14.51
N LYS A 174 -13.77 9.85 13.60
CA LYS A 174 -15.10 10.47 13.53
C LYS A 174 -16.19 9.45 13.25
N TYR A 175 -15.94 8.55 12.32
CA TYR A 175 -16.86 7.46 11.98
C TYR A 175 -17.16 6.58 13.19
N SER A 176 -16.15 6.16 13.94
CA SER A 176 -16.30 5.36 15.15
C SER A 176 -17.07 6.11 16.26
N GLU A 177 -16.78 7.40 16.45
CA GLU A 177 -17.51 8.28 17.38
C GLU A 177 -19.02 8.33 17.04
N LYS A 178 -19.37 8.49 15.76
CA LYS A 178 -20.76 8.53 15.29
C LYS A 178 -21.51 7.21 15.51
N LEU A 179 -20.83 6.10 15.39
CA LEU A 179 -21.40 4.78 15.64
C LEU A 179 -21.43 4.39 17.12
N GLY A 180 -20.79 5.18 18.00
CA GLY A 180 -20.64 4.83 19.42
C GLY A 180 -19.79 3.58 19.65
N LEU A 181 -18.84 3.31 18.74
CA LEU A 181 -17.98 2.14 18.74
C LEU A 181 -16.51 2.51 19.04
N PRO A 182 -15.69 1.56 19.53
CA PRO A 182 -14.24 1.70 19.46
C PRO A 182 -13.77 1.92 18.02
N ILE A 183 -12.52 2.40 17.84
CA ILE A 183 -11.96 2.58 16.48
C ILE A 183 -12.09 1.29 15.68
N VAL A 184 -12.92 1.34 14.63
CA VAL A 184 -13.32 0.16 13.84
C VAL A 184 -12.25 -0.29 12.85
N LEU A 185 -11.36 0.62 12.45
CA LEU A 185 -10.22 0.32 11.55
C LEU A 185 -9.01 1.15 12.00
N ARG A 186 -7.90 0.47 12.24
CA ARG A 186 -6.64 1.10 12.69
C ARG A 186 -5.68 1.29 11.52
N LYS A 187 -4.68 2.14 11.71
CA LYS A 187 -3.67 2.49 10.70
C LYS A 187 -3.04 1.26 10.03
N ASN A 188 -2.69 0.25 10.79
CA ASN A 188 -2.10 -0.99 10.27
C ASN A 188 -3.09 -1.90 9.52
N GLU A 189 -4.36 -1.51 9.43
CA GLU A 189 -5.42 -2.25 8.74
C GLU A 189 -5.95 -1.51 7.51
N TYR A 190 -5.48 -0.28 7.22
CA TYR A 190 -6.00 0.51 6.10
C TYR A 190 -5.78 -0.16 4.74
N TYR A 191 -4.83 -1.09 4.63
CA TYR A 191 -4.66 -1.90 3.42
C TYR A 191 -5.94 -2.63 3.00
N LYS A 192 -6.83 -2.98 3.96
CA LYS A 192 -8.12 -3.64 3.69
C LYS A 192 -9.05 -2.78 2.80
N LEU A 193 -8.89 -1.46 2.84
CA LEU A 193 -9.69 -0.54 2.02
C LEU A 193 -9.44 -0.70 0.52
N ALA A 194 -8.25 -1.15 0.12
CA ALA A 194 -7.92 -1.41 -1.28
C ALA A 194 -8.86 -2.43 -1.94
N GLU A 195 -9.46 -3.35 -1.15
CA GLU A 195 -10.46 -4.31 -1.63
C GLU A 195 -11.74 -3.64 -2.17
N PHE A 196 -12.06 -2.45 -1.70
CA PHE A 196 -13.28 -1.73 -2.07
C PHE A 196 -13.11 -0.83 -3.29
N LEU A 197 -11.89 -0.67 -3.81
CA LEU A 197 -11.64 0.07 -5.05
C LEU A 197 -12.07 -0.78 -6.26
N PRO A 198 -12.93 -0.28 -7.17
CA PRO A 198 -13.25 -0.97 -8.42
C PRO A 198 -11.99 -1.15 -9.29
N LYS A 199 -11.94 -2.24 -10.07
CA LYS A 199 -10.80 -2.54 -10.97
C LYS A 199 -10.50 -1.39 -11.92
N GLU A 200 -11.54 -0.75 -12.42
CA GLU A 200 -11.49 0.37 -13.35
C GLU A 200 -10.91 1.64 -12.73
N GLY A 201 -10.95 1.74 -11.39
CA GLY A 201 -10.38 2.84 -10.62
C GLY A 201 -8.89 2.67 -10.29
N ILE A 202 -8.29 1.52 -10.60
CA ILE A 202 -6.89 1.26 -10.31
C ILE A 202 -6.00 2.07 -11.27
N ASP A 203 -5.19 2.96 -10.70
CA ASP A 203 -4.25 3.80 -11.42
C ASP A 203 -3.21 2.97 -12.18
N ALA A 204 -2.88 3.39 -13.40
CA ALA A 204 -1.89 2.71 -14.24
C ALA A 204 -0.50 2.61 -13.59
N GLU A 205 -0.16 3.53 -12.68
CA GLU A 205 1.09 3.49 -11.94
C GLU A 205 1.22 2.24 -11.06
N ILE A 206 0.11 1.73 -10.52
CA ILE A 206 0.12 0.47 -9.76
C ILE A 206 0.64 -0.66 -10.64
N LYS A 207 0.14 -0.75 -11.89
CA LYS A 207 0.62 -1.76 -12.83
C LYS A 207 2.10 -1.57 -13.18
N GLU A 208 2.54 -0.32 -13.37
CA GLU A 208 3.96 0.01 -13.60
C GLU A 208 4.87 -0.54 -12.48
N LYS A 209 4.48 -0.36 -11.22
CA LYS A 209 5.26 -0.86 -10.08
C LYS A 209 5.22 -2.39 -9.99
N LEU A 210 4.06 -3.00 -10.25
CA LEU A 210 3.94 -4.46 -10.31
C LEU A 210 4.78 -5.07 -11.44
N ASP A 211 4.80 -4.44 -12.63
CA ASP A 211 5.65 -4.86 -13.74
C ASP A 211 7.14 -4.81 -13.37
N ALA A 212 7.57 -3.76 -12.66
CA ALA A 212 8.94 -3.63 -12.17
C ALA A 212 9.31 -4.73 -11.16
N ILE A 213 8.40 -5.04 -10.22
CA ILE A 213 8.59 -6.15 -9.25
C ILE A 213 8.73 -7.49 -10.00
N VAL A 214 7.83 -7.77 -10.94
CA VAL A 214 7.85 -9.00 -11.75
C VAL A 214 9.17 -9.11 -12.52
N LYS A 215 9.63 -8.02 -13.13
CA LYS A 215 10.88 -7.98 -13.88
C LYS A 215 12.08 -8.35 -12.98
N ILE A 216 12.20 -7.74 -11.81
CA ILE A 216 13.31 -8.03 -10.88
C ILE A 216 13.27 -9.49 -10.39
N ALA A 217 12.08 -10.01 -10.06
CA ALA A 217 11.92 -11.40 -9.66
C ALA A 217 12.27 -12.40 -10.75
N ASP A 218 12.02 -12.07 -12.03
CA ASP A 218 12.38 -12.92 -13.16
C ASP A 218 13.89 -12.87 -13.46
N GLU A 219 14.48 -11.68 -13.43
CA GLU A 219 15.92 -11.50 -13.63
C GLU A 219 16.75 -12.28 -12.60
N SER A 220 16.23 -12.38 -11.37
CA SER A 220 16.88 -13.17 -10.30
C SER A 220 16.85 -14.67 -10.53
N LYS A 221 15.92 -15.18 -11.37
CA LYS A 221 15.80 -16.60 -11.72
C LYS A 221 16.62 -16.98 -12.95
N GLY A 222 16.94 -16.00 -13.82
CA GLY A 222 17.61 -16.22 -15.09
C GLY A 222 19.10 -16.58 -14.97
N ASP A 223 19.75 -16.21 -13.86
CA ASP A 223 21.17 -16.49 -13.63
C ASP A 223 21.44 -17.88 -13.01
N THR A 224 20.40 -18.73 -12.86
CA THR A 224 20.50 -20.06 -12.26
C THR A 224 20.55 -21.21 -13.28
N ASN A 225 20.60 -20.92 -14.60
CA ASN A 225 20.64 -21.92 -15.67
C ASN A 225 21.97 -21.91 -16.45
N GLU A 226 23.11 -21.92 -15.75
CA GLU A 226 24.39 -22.35 -16.32
C GLU A 226 25.03 -23.47 -15.46
#